data_da57b7b6df0ec77f40bf2c36c8b29575
#
_entry.id   da57b7b6df0ec77f40bf2c36c8b29575
#
_cell.length_a   1.000
_cell.length_b   1.000
_cell.length_c   1.000
_cell.angle_alpha   90.00
_cell.angle_beta   90.00
_cell.angle_gamma   90.00
#
_symmetry.space_group_name_H-M   'P 1'
#
loop_
_entity.id
_entity.type
_entity.pdbx_description
1 polymer ?
#
loop_
_entity_poly.entity_id
_entity_poly.type
_entity_poly.pdbx_seq_one_letter_code
_entity_poly.pdbx_strand_id
1 'polypeptide(L)'
;MNTSTSKKPRQESDRQGEKKWYSALISRPEVGPFGVMVLLFCLLGYFSIPEGEFSLNPFSGEGFNALGIRNNFRVIAQLGIVALAAGMLIIAGEFDLSVGSMIGFAGGCMAMILKWGFAVVIPYISFEGGFHFEGLTLFKIKDVSPLLAILITLCMTLSFGWIQGWIIVKSGIASFIVTLGGLFFLRGLTEVSYRAFNRAPDQTAGSTTVTDLPDIKNIINVPGLGEMERDAAKALPNDQLLEILSTVPASTVVKLTERLSYINEKVAALKTEINSTKMIETLEKSLAGAKKSGNDSMVEILTKKIEAGVNVPDVAAKAVTDIDLAKAYIDTIVTARPVANFFGGDIMEPVFNWLYYTADWNVNNFGNIFAKGMYSCLMIWGLIAFICYLILSKTQAGNWIYSTGGNLSAAKANGVPTNKVKIALFVNTAFCATMFAACQVFEVNTADTAKGNLKELEAIAAAVIGGVVLTGGFGTIGGIILGTIIFGIAKEAFFYIPGIDGSFYRVFLGAVLVTAAFTNENIRKRIMGNI
;
A
#
# COMPACT_ATOMS: atom_id res chain seq x y z
N MET A 1 66.06 -0.58 -57.61
CA MET A 1 66.13 0.06 -56.29
C MET A 1 64.76 0.66 -55.99
N ASN A 2 63.91 -0.07 -55.30
CA ASN A 2 62.61 0.38 -54.82
C ASN A 2 62.57 0.14 -53.33
N THR A 3 62.69 1.21 -52.57
CA THR A 3 62.58 1.19 -51.11
C THR A 3 61.11 1.32 -50.72
N SER A 4 60.49 0.21 -50.30
CA SER A 4 59.19 0.19 -49.69
C SER A 4 59.26 0.67 -48.27
N THR A 5 58.73 1.85 -47.97
CA THR A 5 58.54 2.35 -46.62
C THR A 5 57.33 1.66 -45.97
N SER A 6 57.61 0.74 -45.07
CA SER A 6 56.63 0.11 -44.16
C SER A 6 56.04 1.17 -43.23
N LYS A 7 54.76 1.51 -43.41
CA LYS A 7 53.99 2.27 -42.44
C LYS A 7 53.70 1.36 -41.22
N LYS A 8 54.30 1.70 -40.07
CA LYS A 8 53.94 1.12 -38.76
C LYS A 8 52.44 1.34 -38.50
N PRO A 9 51.70 0.35 -37.98
CA PRO A 9 50.32 0.55 -37.55
C PRO A 9 50.32 1.56 -36.41
N ARG A 10 49.48 2.60 -36.52
CA ARG A 10 49.18 3.53 -35.44
C ARG A 10 48.56 2.71 -34.30
N GLN A 11 49.26 2.65 -33.17
CA GLN A 11 48.70 2.23 -31.90
C GLN A 11 47.52 3.17 -31.59
N GLU A 12 46.30 2.66 -31.64
CA GLU A 12 45.15 3.21 -30.95
C GLU A 12 45.33 2.96 -29.44
N SER A 13 46.28 3.70 -28.85
CA SER A 13 46.46 3.73 -27.42
C SER A 13 45.62 4.88 -26.84
N ASP A 14 44.79 4.51 -25.88
CA ASP A 14 44.42 5.31 -24.74
C ASP A 14 43.68 6.64 -25.00
N ARG A 15 42.43 6.54 -25.46
CA ARG A 15 41.40 7.52 -25.14
C ARG A 15 40.31 6.92 -24.26
N GLN A 16 40.64 6.05 -23.33
CA GLN A 16 39.82 5.86 -22.15
C GLN A 16 40.24 6.96 -21.14
N GLY A 17 39.80 8.20 -21.42
CA GLY A 17 39.75 9.19 -20.35
C GLY A 17 39.00 8.58 -19.18
N GLU A 18 39.57 8.61 -17.97
CA GLU A 18 38.91 8.16 -16.75
C GLU A 18 37.51 8.74 -16.74
N LYS A 19 36.50 7.88 -16.95
CA LYS A 19 35.11 8.29 -16.82
C LYS A 19 34.92 8.71 -15.38
N LYS A 20 34.81 10.02 -15.16
CA LYS A 20 34.58 10.57 -13.83
C LYS A 20 33.43 9.79 -13.19
N TRP A 21 33.60 9.38 -11.93
CA TRP A 21 32.64 8.53 -11.20
C TRP A 21 31.17 9.00 -11.35
N TYR A 22 30.94 10.33 -11.44
CA TYR A 22 29.62 10.90 -11.65
C TYR A 22 29.06 10.64 -13.06
N SER A 23 29.90 10.52 -14.11
CA SER A 23 29.41 10.19 -15.45
C SER A 23 28.95 8.73 -15.52
N ALA A 24 29.59 7.83 -14.75
CA ALA A 24 29.16 6.46 -14.60
C ALA A 24 27.85 6.36 -13.78
N LEU A 25 27.65 7.27 -12.83
CA LEU A 25 26.41 7.37 -12.07
C LEU A 25 25.26 7.89 -12.94
N ILE A 26 25.46 9.01 -13.65
CA ILE A 26 24.44 9.67 -14.50
C ILE A 26 24.05 8.78 -15.69
N SER A 27 24.93 7.89 -16.14
CA SER A 27 24.61 6.95 -17.23
C SER A 27 23.70 5.79 -16.82
N ARG A 28 23.41 5.63 -15.52
CA ARG A 28 22.47 4.58 -15.07
C ARG A 28 21.04 4.98 -15.37
N PRO A 29 20.21 4.06 -15.90
CA PRO A 29 18.83 4.35 -16.30
C PRO A 29 17.94 4.75 -15.09
N GLU A 30 18.33 4.41 -13.86
CA GLU A 30 17.58 4.71 -12.64
C GLU A 30 17.74 6.16 -12.14
N VAL A 31 18.77 6.90 -12.61
CA VAL A 31 19.05 8.26 -12.12
C VAL A 31 17.98 9.27 -12.55
N GLY A 32 17.44 9.14 -13.76
CA GLY A 32 16.33 9.98 -14.22
C GLY A 32 15.08 9.83 -13.32
N PRO A 33 14.55 8.61 -13.17
CA PRO A 33 13.46 8.32 -12.25
C PRO A 33 13.74 8.77 -10.81
N PHE A 34 14.98 8.58 -10.30
CA PHE A 34 15.35 9.05 -8.96
C PHE A 34 15.24 10.56 -8.80
N GLY A 35 15.71 11.33 -9.79
CA GLY A 35 15.58 12.80 -9.80
C GLY A 35 14.11 13.25 -9.78
N VAL A 36 13.26 12.60 -10.58
CA VAL A 36 11.82 12.86 -10.60
C VAL A 36 11.19 12.52 -9.25
N MET A 37 11.59 11.42 -8.63
CA MET A 37 11.12 11.03 -7.29
C MET A 37 11.42 12.11 -6.25
N VAL A 38 12.65 12.61 -6.21
CA VAL A 38 13.04 13.67 -5.27
C VAL A 38 12.24 14.96 -5.51
N LEU A 39 12.04 15.36 -6.77
CA LEU A 39 11.23 16.52 -7.13
C LEU A 39 9.78 16.37 -6.63
N LEU A 40 9.15 15.22 -6.90
CA LEU A 40 7.78 14.97 -6.47
C LEU A 40 7.66 14.89 -4.94
N PHE A 41 8.67 14.38 -4.26
CA PHE A 41 8.72 14.38 -2.80
C PHE A 41 8.72 15.81 -2.23
N CYS A 42 9.52 16.69 -2.82
CA CYS A 42 9.52 18.12 -2.43
C CYS A 42 8.17 18.80 -2.73
N LEU A 43 7.56 18.48 -3.89
CA LEU A 43 6.25 19.02 -4.24
C LEU A 43 5.16 18.53 -3.30
N LEU A 44 5.14 17.24 -2.95
CA LEU A 44 4.20 16.70 -1.98
C LEU A 44 4.34 17.42 -0.63
N GLY A 45 5.58 17.64 -0.18
CA GLY A 45 5.83 18.38 1.05
C GLY A 45 5.24 19.79 1.00
N TYR A 46 5.49 20.50 -0.08
CA TYR A 46 4.98 21.87 -0.24
C TYR A 46 3.44 21.93 -0.30
N PHE A 47 2.80 21.07 -1.10
CA PHE A 47 1.34 21.08 -1.25
C PHE A 47 0.59 20.53 -0.03
N SER A 48 1.27 19.78 0.85
CA SER A 48 0.67 19.25 2.08
C SER A 48 0.75 20.21 3.27
N ILE A 49 1.29 21.42 3.10
CA ILE A 49 1.28 22.46 4.14
C ILE A 49 -0.14 23.02 4.26
N PRO A 50 -0.72 23.12 5.46
CA PRO A 50 -2.06 23.67 5.67
C PRO A 50 -2.20 25.10 5.13
N GLU A 51 -3.39 25.45 4.64
CA GLU A 51 -3.68 26.81 4.16
C GLU A 51 -3.50 27.85 5.27
N GLY A 52 -2.71 28.88 4.98
CA GLY A 52 -2.40 29.96 5.91
C GLY A 52 -1.10 29.80 6.67
N GLU A 53 -0.43 28.67 6.57
CA GLU A 53 0.92 28.46 7.11
C GLU A 53 1.94 28.54 5.97
N PHE A 54 3.02 29.30 6.17
CA PHE A 54 4.14 29.33 5.25
C PHE A 54 5.36 28.68 5.90
N SER A 55 5.84 27.59 5.32
CA SER A 55 7.07 26.93 5.75
C SER A 55 7.98 26.68 4.57
N LEU A 56 9.25 27.05 4.71
CA LEU A 56 10.31 26.67 3.75
C LEU A 56 10.77 25.22 3.90
N ASN A 57 10.33 24.55 4.99
CA ASN A 57 10.64 23.16 5.23
C ASN A 57 9.60 22.26 4.52
N PRO A 58 9.97 21.53 3.45
CA PRO A 58 9.04 20.65 2.74
C PRO A 58 8.53 19.47 3.58
N PHE A 59 9.15 19.22 4.76
CA PHE A 59 8.76 18.14 5.67
C PHE A 59 7.78 18.57 6.76
N SER A 60 7.34 19.83 6.78
CA SER A 60 6.36 20.33 7.76
C SER A 60 4.90 20.03 7.38
N GLY A 61 4.63 19.59 6.15
CA GLY A 61 3.29 19.32 5.68
C GLY A 61 2.66 18.04 6.24
N GLU A 62 1.33 17.98 6.20
CA GLU A 62 0.55 16.81 6.69
C GLU A 62 0.91 15.50 5.99
N GLY A 63 1.37 15.55 4.73
CA GLY A 63 1.87 14.39 3.99
C GLY A 63 3.10 13.74 4.61
N PHE A 64 3.85 14.46 5.46
CA PHE A 64 5.06 13.98 6.14
C PHE A 64 4.91 13.78 7.64
N ASN A 65 3.74 14.01 8.22
CA ASN A 65 3.49 13.58 9.58
C ASN A 65 3.44 12.04 9.66
N ALA A 66 3.44 11.48 10.86
CA ALA A 66 3.50 10.03 11.06
C ALA A 66 2.37 9.28 10.34
N LEU A 67 1.16 9.83 10.33
CA LEU A 67 0.00 9.23 9.65
C LEU A 67 0.09 9.38 8.13
N GLY A 68 0.52 10.54 7.63
CA GLY A 68 0.74 10.80 6.21
C GLY A 68 1.77 9.84 5.61
N ILE A 69 2.93 9.70 6.25
CA ILE A 69 3.97 8.75 5.84
C ILE A 69 3.43 7.32 5.86
N ARG A 70 2.74 6.91 6.92
CA ARG A 70 2.14 5.59 7.03
C ARG A 70 1.19 5.30 5.87
N ASN A 71 0.29 6.24 5.54
CA ASN A 71 -0.69 6.09 4.46
C ASN A 71 -0.05 6.12 3.07
N ASN A 72 0.89 7.04 2.83
CA ASN A 72 1.59 7.13 1.56
C ASN A 72 2.34 5.83 1.25
N PHE A 73 3.10 5.30 2.20
CA PHE A 73 3.80 4.03 2.00
C PHE A 73 2.88 2.83 1.88
N ARG A 74 1.69 2.85 2.50
CA ARG A 74 0.66 1.84 2.27
C ARG A 74 0.25 1.77 0.81
N VAL A 75 -0.12 2.92 0.23
CA VAL A 75 -0.56 3.01 -1.17
C VAL A 75 0.54 2.58 -2.12
N ILE A 76 1.77 3.05 -1.87
CA ILE A 76 2.98 2.68 -2.64
C ILE A 76 3.22 1.17 -2.55
N ALA A 77 3.22 0.58 -1.36
CA ALA A 77 3.50 -0.84 -1.16
C ALA A 77 2.45 -1.74 -1.82
N GLN A 78 1.17 -1.42 -1.62
CA GLN A 78 0.09 -2.17 -2.24
C GLN A 78 0.17 -2.12 -3.77
N LEU A 79 0.36 -0.93 -4.37
CA LEU A 79 0.57 -0.82 -5.81
C LEU A 79 1.83 -1.55 -6.26
N GLY A 80 2.90 -1.47 -5.48
CA GLY A 80 4.18 -2.08 -5.78
C GLY A 80 4.14 -3.60 -5.89
N ILE A 81 3.33 -4.26 -5.06
CA ILE A 81 3.11 -5.72 -5.16
C ILE A 81 2.63 -6.09 -6.57
N VAL A 82 1.66 -5.35 -7.10
CA VAL A 82 1.08 -5.65 -8.42
C VAL A 82 1.98 -5.15 -9.55
N ALA A 83 2.61 -3.99 -9.39
CA ALA A 83 3.51 -3.41 -10.38
C ALA A 83 4.73 -4.30 -10.66
N LEU A 84 5.25 -5.00 -9.65
CA LEU A 84 6.33 -5.98 -9.81
C LEU A 84 5.91 -7.13 -10.75
N ALA A 85 4.73 -7.70 -10.53
CA ALA A 85 4.22 -8.78 -11.37
C ALA A 85 3.90 -8.30 -12.79
N ALA A 86 3.19 -7.18 -12.92
CA ALA A 86 2.89 -6.56 -14.21
C ALA A 86 4.17 -6.21 -14.99
N GLY A 87 5.17 -5.62 -14.31
CA GLY A 87 6.45 -5.28 -14.92
C GLY A 87 7.20 -6.51 -15.44
N MET A 88 7.27 -7.61 -14.67
CA MET A 88 7.88 -8.85 -15.13
C MET A 88 7.14 -9.45 -16.33
N LEU A 89 5.81 -9.36 -16.34
CA LEU A 89 4.98 -9.82 -17.46
C LEU A 89 5.20 -8.96 -18.71
N ILE A 90 5.29 -7.63 -18.57
CA ILE A 90 5.61 -6.69 -19.67
C ILE A 90 7.01 -6.96 -20.21
N ILE A 91 8.01 -7.24 -19.37
CA ILE A 91 9.36 -7.62 -19.81
C ILE A 91 9.31 -8.88 -20.71
N ALA A 92 8.38 -9.82 -20.45
CA ALA A 92 8.17 -10.98 -21.32
C ALA A 92 7.32 -10.69 -22.58
N GLY A 93 6.87 -9.44 -22.77
CA GLY A 93 6.09 -9.00 -23.92
C GLY A 93 4.59 -9.28 -23.83
N GLU A 94 4.05 -9.49 -22.62
CA GLU A 94 2.64 -9.76 -22.38
C GLU A 94 2.02 -8.73 -21.43
N PHE A 95 0.68 -8.62 -21.48
CA PHE A 95 -0.09 -7.72 -20.62
C PHE A 95 -1.20 -8.47 -19.89
N ASP A 96 -1.48 -8.09 -18.65
CA ASP A 96 -2.60 -8.60 -17.89
C ASP A 96 -3.50 -7.47 -17.41
N LEU A 97 -4.63 -7.30 -18.09
CA LEU A 97 -5.66 -6.32 -17.70
C LEU A 97 -6.64 -6.89 -16.64
N SER A 98 -6.57 -8.19 -16.36
CA SER A 98 -7.47 -8.83 -15.40
C SER A 98 -7.00 -8.67 -13.94
N VAL A 99 -5.75 -8.22 -13.73
CA VAL A 99 -5.13 -8.17 -12.40
C VAL A 99 -5.94 -7.33 -11.40
N GLY A 100 -6.54 -6.22 -11.84
CA GLY A 100 -7.41 -5.40 -10.99
C GLY A 100 -8.68 -6.15 -10.57
N SER A 101 -9.34 -6.83 -11.49
CA SER A 101 -10.51 -7.67 -11.19
C SER A 101 -10.14 -8.89 -10.35
N MET A 102 -8.93 -9.43 -10.54
CA MET A 102 -8.38 -10.50 -9.70
C MET A 102 -8.22 -10.07 -8.25
N ILE A 103 -7.80 -8.81 -8.00
CA ILE A 103 -7.74 -8.23 -6.64
C ILE A 103 -9.14 -8.20 -6.02
N GLY A 104 -10.13 -7.68 -6.74
CA GLY A 104 -11.51 -7.63 -6.28
C GLY A 104 -12.10 -9.02 -6.00
N PHE A 105 -11.85 -9.98 -6.91
CA PHE A 105 -12.25 -11.37 -6.77
C PHE A 105 -11.60 -12.03 -5.55
N ALA A 106 -10.28 -11.90 -5.40
CA ALA A 106 -9.54 -12.47 -4.28
C ALA A 106 -10.00 -11.89 -2.94
N GLY A 107 -10.15 -10.56 -2.85
CA GLY A 107 -10.64 -9.90 -1.64
C GLY A 107 -12.08 -10.31 -1.30
N GLY A 108 -12.97 -10.34 -2.29
CA GLY A 108 -14.34 -10.77 -2.12
C GLY A 108 -14.46 -12.23 -1.67
N CYS A 109 -13.76 -13.16 -2.33
CA CYS A 109 -13.72 -14.57 -1.94
C CYS A 109 -13.20 -14.76 -0.52
N MET A 110 -12.07 -14.12 -0.19
CA MET A 110 -11.47 -14.21 1.14
C MET A 110 -12.42 -13.71 2.22
N ALA A 111 -13.04 -12.56 2.01
CA ALA A 111 -14.00 -11.99 2.94
C ALA A 111 -15.25 -12.84 3.10
N MET A 112 -15.81 -13.38 2.00
CA MET A 112 -16.94 -14.30 2.04
C MET A 112 -16.62 -15.57 2.81
N ILE A 113 -15.43 -16.15 2.59
CA ILE A 113 -14.95 -17.35 3.31
C ILE A 113 -14.80 -17.06 4.82
N LEU A 114 -14.23 -15.91 5.18
CA LEU A 114 -14.08 -15.52 6.59
C LEU A 114 -15.41 -15.24 7.28
N LYS A 115 -16.37 -14.65 6.58
CA LYS A 115 -17.66 -14.25 7.17
C LYS A 115 -18.67 -15.39 7.23
N TRP A 116 -18.78 -16.19 6.16
CA TRP A 116 -19.84 -17.22 6.03
C TRP A 116 -19.30 -18.65 6.03
N GLY A 117 -17.99 -18.82 6.06
CA GLY A 117 -17.34 -20.12 5.94
C GLY A 117 -17.15 -20.56 4.49
N PHE A 118 -16.66 -21.78 4.33
CA PHE A 118 -16.40 -22.39 3.02
C PHE A 118 -17.27 -23.64 2.85
N ALA A 119 -17.96 -23.75 1.71
CA ALA A 119 -18.75 -24.91 1.37
C ALA A 119 -18.46 -25.36 -0.07
N VAL A 120 -18.34 -26.65 -0.28
CA VAL A 120 -18.31 -27.25 -1.61
C VAL A 120 -19.71 -27.74 -1.94
N VAL A 121 -20.28 -27.15 -2.99
CA VAL A 121 -21.65 -27.43 -3.44
C VAL A 121 -21.57 -27.93 -4.88
N ILE A 122 -22.18 -29.09 -5.15
CA ILE A 122 -22.40 -29.56 -6.51
C ILE A 122 -23.74 -29.01 -6.98
N PRO A 123 -23.76 -28.12 -7.97
CA PRO A 123 -25.01 -27.61 -8.52
C PRO A 123 -25.68 -28.71 -9.34
N TYR A 124 -26.97 -28.89 -9.17
CA TYR A 124 -27.82 -29.72 -10.02
C TYR A 124 -29.09 -28.99 -10.39
N ILE A 125 -29.70 -29.41 -11.49
CA ILE A 125 -30.96 -28.84 -11.97
C ILE A 125 -32.11 -29.69 -11.41
N SER A 126 -32.99 -29.06 -10.66
CA SER A 126 -34.28 -29.64 -10.22
C SER A 126 -35.39 -29.15 -11.09
N PHE A 127 -36.32 -30.06 -11.42
CA PHE A 127 -37.53 -29.76 -12.21
C PHE A 127 -38.82 -29.83 -11.37
N GLU A 128 -38.69 -30.02 -10.03
CA GLU A 128 -39.83 -30.03 -9.14
C GLU A 128 -40.45 -28.62 -8.98
N GLY A 129 -41.60 -28.39 -9.58
CA GLY A 129 -42.30 -27.10 -9.52
C GLY A 129 -41.78 -26.02 -10.47
N GLY A 130 -40.90 -26.37 -11.41
CA GLY A 130 -40.28 -25.46 -12.38
C GLY A 130 -38.78 -25.71 -12.56
N PHE A 131 -38.16 -24.84 -13.32
CA PHE A 131 -36.69 -24.91 -13.54
C PHE A 131 -35.96 -24.21 -12.38
N HIS A 132 -35.32 -24.98 -11.52
CA HIS A 132 -34.54 -24.45 -10.38
C HIS A 132 -33.11 -24.99 -10.36
N PHE A 133 -32.17 -24.13 -9.99
CA PHE A 133 -30.81 -24.52 -9.65
C PHE A 133 -30.76 -24.83 -8.14
N GLU A 134 -30.48 -26.07 -7.81
CA GLU A 134 -30.26 -26.51 -6.45
C GLU A 134 -28.78 -26.91 -6.24
N GLY A 135 -28.34 -27.02 -5.00
CA GLY A 135 -26.98 -27.36 -4.65
C GLY A 135 -26.91 -28.44 -3.59
N LEU A 136 -26.28 -29.57 -3.95
CA LEU A 136 -25.92 -30.59 -2.98
C LEU A 136 -24.65 -30.16 -2.25
N THR A 137 -24.75 -29.78 -0.98
CA THR A 137 -23.60 -29.43 -0.15
C THR A 137 -22.86 -30.70 0.25
N LEU A 138 -21.63 -30.87 -0.26
CA LEU A 138 -20.77 -32.00 0.09
C LEU A 138 -20.17 -31.84 1.48
N PHE A 139 -19.63 -30.68 1.77
CA PHE A 139 -19.17 -30.32 3.11
C PHE A 139 -19.22 -28.81 3.29
N LYS A 140 -19.30 -28.39 4.56
CA LYS A 140 -19.28 -26.98 4.95
C LYS A 140 -18.40 -26.82 6.18
N ILE A 141 -17.43 -25.90 6.09
CA ILE A 141 -16.59 -25.46 7.21
C ILE A 141 -17.09 -24.09 7.62
N LYS A 142 -17.58 -23.96 8.86
CA LYS A 142 -17.81 -22.70 9.53
C LYS A 142 -16.49 -22.26 10.16
N ASP A 143 -16.32 -21.05 10.56
CA ASP A 143 -15.14 -20.54 11.31
C ASP A 143 -13.78 -20.88 10.64
N VAL A 144 -13.65 -20.47 9.39
CA VAL A 144 -12.44 -20.72 8.60
C VAL A 144 -11.29 -19.87 9.13
N SER A 145 -10.16 -20.50 9.41
CA SER A 145 -8.97 -19.78 9.83
C SER A 145 -8.45 -18.83 8.73
N PRO A 146 -7.83 -17.67 9.09
CA PRO A 146 -7.28 -16.73 8.11
C PRO A 146 -6.32 -17.40 7.11
N LEU A 147 -5.47 -18.30 7.58
CA LEU A 147 -4.53 -19.03 6.72
C LEU A 147 -5.29 -19.87 5.68
N LEU A 148 -6.31 -20.61 6.11
CA LEU A 148 -7.08 -21.46 5.21
C LEU A 148 -7.86 -20.63 4.19
N ALA A 149 -8.42 -19.48 4.60
CA ALA A 149 -9.10 -18.55 3.69
C ALA A 149 -8.14 -18.03 2.60
N ILE A 150 -6.92 -17.63 2.99
CA ILE A 150 -5.88 -17.21 2.04
C ILE A 150 -5.51 -18.36 1.10
N LEU A 151 -5.28 -19.56 1.61
CA LEU A 151 -4.87 -20.71 0.79
C LEU A 151 -5.94 -21.12 -0.22
N ILE A 152 -7.21 -21.16 0.18
CA ILE A 152 -8.33 -21.46 -0.73
C ILE A 152 -8.41 -20.38 -1.81
N THR A 153 -8.39 -19.11 -1.42
CA THR A 153 -8.43 -17.98 -2.36
C THR A 153 -7.23 -18.02 -3.32
N LEU A 154 -6.05 -18.30 -2.79
CA LEU A 154 -4.82 -18.43 -3.59
C LEU A 154 -4.93 -19.56 -4.61
N CYS A 155 -5.45 -20.73 -4.22
CA CYS A 155 -5.67 -21.85 -5.13
C CYS A 155 -6.61 -21.45 -6.28
N MET A 156 -7.70 -20.76 -5.99
CA MET A 156 -8.64 -20.27 -6.99
C MET A 156 -7.98 -19.27 -7.96
N THR A 157 -7.30 -18.26 -7.44
CA THR A 157 -6.68 -17.21 -8.26
C THR A 157 -5.52 -17.73 -9.09
N LEU A 158 -4.65 -18.60 -8.55
CA LEU A 158 -3.57 -19.24 -9.31
C LEU A 158 -4.13 -20.11 -10.43
N SER A 159 -5.23 -20.81 -10.20
CA SER A 159 -5.92 -21.58 -11.24
C SER A 159 -6.40 -20.67 -12.38
N PHE A 160 -6.98 -19.50 -12.07
CA PHE A 160 -7.37 -18.52 -13.08
C PHE A 160 -6.16 -17.98 -13.84
N GLY A 161 -5.08 -17.60 -13.16
CA GLY A 161 -3.86 -17.14 -13.82
C GLY A 161 -3.27 -18.21 -14.74
N TRP A 162 -3.28 -19.48 -14.32
CA TRP A 162 -2.84 -20.59 -15.14
C TRP A 162 -3.74 -20.79 -16.37
N ILE A 163 -5.08 -20.75 -16.21
CA ILE A 163 -6.06 -20.88 -17.30
C ILE A 163 -5.86 -19.76 -18.33
N GLN A 164 -5.72 -18.50 -17.89
CA GLN A 164 -5.48 -17.37 -18.79
C GLN A 164 -4.17 -17.53 -19.56
N GLY A 165 -3.08 -17.85 -18.87
CA GLY A 165 -1.79 -18.09 -19.50
C GLY A 165 -1.84 -19.26 -20.49
N TRP A 166 -2.56 -20.34 -20.14
CA TRP A 166 -2.74 -21.50 -21.02
C TRP A 166 -3.56 -21.14 -22.27
N ILE A 167 -4.66 -20.39 -22.12
CA ILE A 167 -5.47 -19.92 -23.27
C ILE A 167 -4.60 -19.09 -24.22
N ILE A 168 -3.85 -18.09 -23.72
CA ILE A 168 -2.99 -17.23 -24.52
C ILE A 168 -1.96 -18.05 -25.31
N VAL A 169 -1.28 -18.97 -24.62
CA VAL A 169 -0.24 -19.80 -25.23
C VAL A 169 -0.82 -20.77 -26.25
N LYS A 170 -1.96 -21.37 -25.98
CA LYS A 170 -2.57 -22.42 -26.82
C LYS A 170 -3.31 -21.85 -28.02
N SER A 171 -4.01 -20.71 -27.84
CA SER A 171 -4.79 -20.08 -28.91
C SER A 171 -3.96 -19.14 -29.79
N GLY A 172 -2.87 -18.60 -29.27
CA GLY A 172 -2.11 -17.54 -29.92
C GLY A 172 -2.81 -16.16 -29.96
N ILE A 173 -3.95 -16.02 -29.26
CA ILE A 173 -4.66 -14.76 -29.12
C ILE A 173 -3.82 -13.79 -28.29
N ALA A 174 -3.83 -12.50 -28.65
CA ALA A 174 -3.11 -11.48 -27.92
C ALA A 174 -3.56 -11.41 -26.45
N SER A 175 -2.59 -11.32 -25.54
CA SER A 175 -2.84 -11.38 -24.08
C SER A 175 -3.84 -10.35 -23.59
N PHE A 176 -3.80 -9.13 -24.14
CA PHE A 176 -4.71 -8.06 -23.72
C PHE A 176 -6.19 -8.42 -24.01
N ILE A 177 -6.50 -9.18 -25.08
CA ILE A 177 -7.87 -9.61 -25.40
C ILE A 177 -8.35 -10.66 -24.41
N VAL A 178 -7.52 -11.67 -24.13
CA VAL A 178 -7.87 -12.75 -23.19
C VAL A 178 -8.02 -12.19 -21.78
N THR A 179 -7.12 -11.33 -21.35
CA THR A 179 -7.17 -10.74 -20.00
C THR A 179 -8.26 -9.68 -19.85
N LEU A 180 -8.63 -8.96 -20.92
CA LEU A 180 -9.81 -8.10 -20.92
C LEU A 180 -11.10 -8.93 -20.74
N GLY A 181 -11.20 -10.08 -21.40
CA GLY A 181 -12.29 -11.05 -21.15
C GLY A 181 -12.28 -11.53 -19.71
N GLY A 182 -11.10 -11.86 -19.17
CA GLY A 182 -10.90 -12.25 -17.78
C GLY A 182 -11.29 -11.16 -16.78
N LEU A 183 -11.02 -9.89 -17.11
CA LEU A 183 -11.42 -8.73 -16.31
C LEU A 183 -12.94 -8.69 -16.12
N PHE A 184 -13.70 -8.77 -17.20
CA PHE A 184 -15.17 -8.75 -17.12
C PHE A 184 -15.72 -10.01 -16.46
N PHE A 185 -15.15 -11.17 -16.78
CA PHE A 185 -15.58 -12.44 -16.18
C PHE A 185 -15.40 -12.44 -14.66
N LEU A 186 -14.21 -12.10 -14.16
CA LEU A 186 -13.92 -12.09 -12.73
C LEU A 186 -14.76 -11.03 -11.98
N ARG A 187 -14.93 -9.84 -12.57
CA ARG A 187 -15.76 -8.79 -11.99
C ARG A 187 -17.22 -9.26 -11.86
N GLY A 188 -17.79 -9.78 -12.94
CA GLY A 188 -19.14 -10.33 -12.95
C GLY A 188 -19.30 -11.50 -11.98
N LEU A 189 -18.35 -12.43 -11.97
CA LEU A 189 -18.36 -13.57 -11.06
C LEU A 189 -18.35 -13.13 -9.59
N THR A 190 -17.53 -12.13 -9.25
CA THR A 190 -17.46 -11.60 -7.89
C THR A 190 -18.79 -10.97 -7.45
N GLU A 191 -19.39 -10.15 -8.32
CA GLU A 191 -20.68 -9.51 -8.03
C GLU A 191 -21.81 -10.53 -7.88
N VAL A 192 -21.88 -11.50 -8.78
CA VAL A 192 -22.90 -12.57 -8.73
C VAL A 192 -22.72 -13.42 -7.47
N SER A 193 -21.49 -13.81 -7.15
CA SER A 193 -21.21 -14.60 -5.94
C SER A 193 -21.59 -13.83 -4.68
N TYR A 194 -21.23 -12.55 -4.59
CA TYR A 194 -21.60 -11.71 -3.46
C TYR A 194 -23.11 -11.60 -3.27
N ARG A 195 -23.86 -11.34 -4.35
CA ARG A 195 -25.33 -11.25 -4.31
C ARG A 195 -25.99 -12.58 -3.94
N ALA A 196 -25.44 -13.70 -4.38
CA ALA A 196 -25.93 -15.03 -4.04
C ALA A 196 -25.79 -15.36 -2.54
N PHE A 197 -24.69 -14.90 -1.92
CA PHE A 197 -24.43 -15.12 -0.48
C PHE A 197 -25.11 -14.08 0.41
N ASN A 198 -25.24 -12.83 -0.05
CA ASN A 198 -25.87 -11.75 0.69
C ASN A 198 -27.35 -11.63 0.32
N ARG A 199 -28.18 -12.52 0.86
CA ARG A 199 -29.63 -12.55 0.65
C ARG A 199 -30.42 -11.44 1.39
N ALA A 200 -29.77 -10.36 1.80
CA ALA A 200 -30.46 -9.23 2.43
C ALA A 200 -31.30 -8.47 1.40
N PRO A 201 -32.64 -8.41 1.55
CA PRO A 201 -33.53 -7.81 0.55
C PRO A 201 -33.39 -6.29 0.42
N ASP A 202 -32.74 -5.62 1.34
CA ASP A 202 -32.72 -4.16 1.47
C ASP A 202 -31.38 -3.47 1.07
N GLN A 203 -30.43 -4.19 0.51
CA GLN A 203 -29.22 -3.51 0.02
C GLN A 203 -29.48 -2.90 -1.35
N THR A 204 -29.50 -1.57 -1.39
CA THR A 204 -29.54 -0.74 -2.61
C THR A 204 -28.61 -1.32 -3.68
N ALA A 205 -29.15 -1.51 -4.87
CA ALA A 205 -28.42 -1.99 -6.03
C ALA A 205 -27.14 -1.13 -6.21
N GLY A 206 -25.97 -1.68 -5.88
CA GLY A 206 -24.69 -0.97 -6.01
C GLY A 206 -23.65 -1.26 -4.94
N SER A 207 -24.03 -1.71 -3.74
CA SER A 207 -23.04 -2.06 -2.72
C SER A 207 -22.53 -3.48 -2.91
N THR A 208 -21.28 -3.61 -3.35
CA THR A 208 -20.56 -4.88 -3.49
C THR A 208 -19.47 -5.04 -2.41
N THR A 209 -19.66 -4.36 -1.29
CA THR A 209 -18.71 -4.33 -0.17
C THR A 209 -19.14 -5.33 0.91
N VAL A 210 -18.27 -6.28 1.24
CA VAL A 210 -18.44 -7.12 2.43
C VAL A 210 -17.93 -6.32 3.63
N THR A 211 -18.86 -5.86 4.46
CA THR A 211 -18.58 -5.14 5.70
C THR A 211 -18.70 -6.08 6.91
N ASP A 212 -18.34 -5.58 8.07
CA ASP A 212 -18.50 -6.27 9.35
C ASP A 212 -17.79 -7.63 9.39
N LEU A 213 -16.59 -7.69 8.76
CA LEU A 213 -15.69 -8.79 9.04
C LEU A 213 -15.23 -8.67 10.50
N PRO A 214 -15.18 -9.78 11.23
CA PRO A 214 -14.60 -9.75 12.58
C PRO A 214 -13.18 -9.19 12.49
N ASP A 215 -12.80 -8.35 13.45
CA ASP A 215 -11.44 -7.81 13.50
C ASP A 215 -10.44 -8.89 13.97
N ILE A 216 -10.21 -9.84 13.07
CA ILE A 216 -9.48 -11.08 13.31
C ILE A 216 -8.06 -10.79 13.83
N LYS A 217 -7.44 -9.68 13.42
CA LYS A 217 -6.11 -9.30 13.89
C LYS A 217 -6.10 -8.83 15.35
N ASN A 218 -7.24 -8.34 15.84
CA ASN A 218 -7.41 -7.87 17.21
C ASN A 218 -7.96 -8.94 18.17
N ILE A 219 -8.13 -10.18 17.74
CA ILE A 219 -8.43 -11.29 18.64
C ILE A 219 -7.19 -11.62 19.45
N ILE A 220 -7.31 -11.57 20.77
CA ILE A 220 -6.25 -11.86 21.73
C ILE A 220 -6.68 -12.98 22.67
N ASN A 221 -5.71 -13.67 23.26
CA ASN A 221 -5.98 -14.65 24.31
C ASN A 221 -5.75 -13.99 25.68
N VAL A 222 -6.84 -13.64 26.36
CA VAL A 222 -6.79 -12.99 27.68
C VAL A 222 -6.62 -14.07 28.76
N PRO A 223 -5.63 -13.94 29.64
CA PRO A 223 -5.42 -14.88 30.74
C PRO A 223 -6.69 -15.10 31.55
N GLY A 224 -7.10 -16.34 31.73
CA GLY A 224 -8.29 -16.72 32.47
C GLY A 224 -9.63 -16.61 31.74
N LEU A 225 -9.72 -15.86 30.65
CA LEU A 225 -10.97 -15.60 29.92
C LEU A 225 -11.00 -16.17 28.49
N GLY A 226 -9.84 -16.59 27.95
CA GLY A 226 -9.76 -17.16 26.60
C GLY A 226 -9.68 -16.14 25.48
N GLU A 227 -10.03 -16.57 24.25
CA GLU A 227 -9.97 -15.71 23.06
C GLU A 227 -11.13 -14.72 23.03
N MET A 228 -10.83 -13.44 22.88
CA MET A 228 -11.80 -12.35 22.68
C MET A 228 -11.22 -11.20 21.90
N GLU A 229 -12.07 -10.31 21.42
CA GLU A 229 -11.64 -9.09 20.76
C GLU A 229 -10.98 -8.13 21.78
N ARG A 230 -9.88 -7.46 21.39
CA ARG A 230 -9.09 -6.57 22.25
C ARG A 230 -9.94 -5.44 22.87
N ASP A 231 -10.82 -4.84 22.06
CA ASP A 231 -11.67 -3.75 22.54
C ASP A 231 -12.74 -4.25 23.51
N ALA A 232 -13.27 -5.47 23.30
CA ALA A 232 -14.15 -6.13 24.23
C ALA A 232 -13.42 -6.45 25.56
N ALA A 233 -12.17 -6.90 25.48
CA ALA A 233 -11.34 -7.14 26.67
C ALA A 233 -11.10 -5.87 27.50
N LYS A 234 -10.90 -4.71 26.85
CA LYS A 234 -10.76 -3.42 27.52
C LYS A 234 -12.07 -2.89 28.11
N ALA A 235 -13.20 -3.35 27.59
CA ALA A 235 -14.53 -2.98 28.08
C ALA A 235 -15.05 -3.88 29.22
N LEU A 236 -14.25 -4.85 29.66
CA LEU A 236 -14.59 -5.72 30.78
C LEU A 236 -14.88 -4.93 32.05
N PRO A 237 -15.70 -5.47 32.97
CA PRO A 237 -15.91 -4.89 34.28
C PRO A 237 -14.58 -4.70 35.05
N ASN A 238 -14.55 -3.69 35.92
CA ASN A 238 -13.32 -3.29 36.62
C ASN A 238 -12.72 -4.42 37.50
N ASP A 239 -13.54 -5.26 38.09
CA ASP A 239 -13.13 -6.42 38.85
C ASP A 239 -12.35 -7.44 38.00
N GLN A 240 -12.83 -7.73 36.79
CA GLN A 240 -12.14 -8.61 35.84
C GLN A 240 -10.86 -7.97 35.32
N LEU A 241 -10.85 -6.66 35.07
CA LEU A 241 -9.63 -5.94 34.67
C LEU A 241 -8.56 -5.99 35.77
N LEU A 242 -8.94 -5.87 37.03
CA LEU A 242 -8.02 -6.01 38.18
C LEU A 242 -7.52 -7.44 38.35
N GLU A 243 -8.37 -8.44 38.08
CA GLU A 243 -7.97 -9.83 38.07
C GLU A 243 -6.90 -10.10 37.02
N ILE A 244 -7.10 -9.60 35.78
CA ILE A 244 -6.08 -9.67 34.72
C ILE A 244 -4.78 -9.02 35.17
N LEU A 245 -4.84 -7.82 35.76
CA LEU A 245 -3.65 -7.11 36.24
C LEU A 245 -2.89 -7.91 37.29
N SER A 246 -3.59 -8.64 38.15
CA SER A 246 -2.97 -9.48 39.17
C SER A 246 -2.10 -10.62 38.59
N THR A 247 -2.34 -11.03 37.38
CA THR A 247 -1.55 -12.06 36.64
C THR A 247 -0.29 -11.49 35.98
N VAL A 248 -0.15 -10.15 35.94
CA VAL A 248 0.94 -9.48 35.21
C VAL A 248 2.21 -9.45 36.08
N PRO A 249 3.39 -9.79 35.52
CA PRO A 249 4.65 -9.67 36.24
C PRO A 249 4.92 -8.23 36.73
N ALA A 250 5.38 -8.06 37.94
CA ALA A 250 5.64 -6.75 38.54
C ALA A 250 6.59 -5.88 37.71
N SER A 251 7.59 -6.47 37.07
CA SER A 251 8.50 -5.75 36.14
C SER A 251 7.80 -5.16 34.92
N THR A 252 6.73 -5.80 34.43
CA THR A 252 5.90 -5.30 33.33
C THR A 252 5.00 -4.17 33.81
N VAL A 253 4.42 -4.29 35.00
CA VAL A 253 3.60 -3.25 35.64
C VAL A 253 4.42 -1.97 35.81
N VAL A 254 5.65 -2.04 36.32
CA VAL A 254 6.55 -0.88 36.46
C VAL A 254 6.78 -0.19 35.12
N LYS A 255 7.14 -0.93 34.05
CA LYS A 255 7.37 -0.36 32.72
C LYS A 255 6.11 0.31 32.15
N LEU A 256 4.93 -0.30 32.36
CA LEU A 256 3.67 0.28 31.91
C LEU A 256 3.32 1.55 32.68
N THR A 257 3.59 1.58 34.00
CA THR A 257 3.39 2.77 34.83
C THR A 257 4.26 3.92 34.37
N GLU A 258 5.54 3.70 34.15
CA GLU A 258 6.48 4.71 33.65
C GLU A 258 6.02 5.25 32.28
N ARG A 259 5.63 4.35 31.37
CA ARG A 259 5.15 4.71 30.04
C ARG A 259 3.87 5.56 30.10
N LEU A 260 2.88 5.16 30.88
CA LEU A 260 1.61 5.89 31.01
C LEU A 260 1.79 7.24 31.69
N SER A 261 2.64 7.31 32.74
CA SER A 261 2.96 8.58 33.41
C SER A 261 3.57 9.58 32.45
N TYR A 262 4.56 9.15 31.66
CA TYR A 262 5.16 10.00 30.64
C TYR A 262 4.14 10.48 29.61
N ILE A 263 3.25 9.60 29.12
CA ILE A 263 2.20 9.98 28.16
C ILE A 263 1.25 11.01 28.78
N ASN A 264 0.83 10.79 30.03
CA ASN A 264 -0.08 11.70 30.73
C ASN A 264 0.54 13.08 30.95
N GLU A 265 1.82 13.15 31.31
CA GLU A 265 2.56 14.41 31.44
C GLU A 265 2.64 15.15 30.09
N LYS A 266 2.96 14.44 29.00
CA LYS A 266 3.04 15.03 27.68
C LYS A 266 1.68 15.54 27.18
N VAL A 267 0.60 14.78 27.42
CA VAL A 267 -0.78 15.18 27.11
C VAL A 267 -1.18 16.43 27.91
N ALA A 268 -0.79 16.51 29.18
CA ALA A 268 -1.06 17.66 30.01
C ALA A 268 -0.34 18.92 29.52
N ALA A 269 0.94 18.82 29.16
CA ALA A 269 1.73 19.92 28.61
C ALA A 269 1.12 20.44 27.29
N LEU A 270 0.77 19.56 26.37
CA LEU A 270 0.14 19.95 25.09
C LEU A 270 -1.23 20.58 25.29
N LYS A 271 -2.05 20.11 26.23
CA LYS A 271 -3.33 20.75 26.55
C LYS A 271 -3.13 22.17 27.09
N THR A 272 -2.11 22.40 27.88
CA THR A 272 -1.76 23.73 28.38
C THR A 272 -1.38 24.66 27.21
N GLU A 273 -0.55 24.17 26.27
CA GLU A 273 -0.15 24.90 25.07
C GLU A 273 -1.35 25.23 24.16
N ILE A 274 -2.21 24.25 23.86
CA ILE A 274 -3.44 24.44 23.06
C ILE A 274 -4.37 25.46 23.72
N ASN A 275 -4.53 25.43 25.04
CA ASN A 275 -5.35 26.38 25.76
C ASN A 275 -4.78 27.80 25.68
N SER A 276 -3.46 27.95 25.77
CA SER A 276 -2.80 29.25 25.61
C SER A 276 -2.97 29.80 24.20
N THR A 277 -2.79 28.99 23.17
CA THR A 277 -2.97 29.38 21.76
C THR A 277 -4.41 29.83 21.47
N LYS A 278 -5.41 29.06 21.91
CA LYS A 278 -6.83 29.44 21.74
C LYS A 278 -7.17 30.73 22.45
N MET A 279 -6.57 30.99 23.59
CA MET A 279 -6.78 32.23 24.34
C MET A 279 -6.17 33.43 23.62
N ILE A 280 -4.97 33.27 23.04
CA ILE A 280 -4.32 34.29 22.20
C ILE A 280 -5.19 34.60 20.97
N GLU A 281 -5.64 33.61 20.23
CA GLU A 281 -6.55 33.81 19.07
C GLU A 281 -7.83 34.55 19.46
N THR A 282 -8.39 34.25 20.63
CA THR A 282 -9.59 34.93 21.13
C THR A 282 -9.31 36.39 21.44
N LEU A 283 -8.15 36.68 22.01
CA LEU A 283 -7.72 38.09 22.29
C LEU A 283 -7.45 38.84 20.98
N GLU A 284 -6.82 38.22 20.01
CA GLU A 284 -6.57 38.83 18.69
C GLU A 284 -7.87 39.12 17.92
N LYS A 285 -8.85 38.22 17.94
CA LYS A 285 -10.20 38.46 17.39
C LYS A 285 -10.89 39.63 18.08
N SER A 286 -10.77 39.69 19.41
CA SER A 286 -11.32 40.79 20.20
C SER A 286 -10.62 42.11 19.89
N LEU A 287 -9.31 42.10 19.70
CA LEU A 287 -8.51 43.25 19.29
C LEU A 287 -8.93 43.77 17.89
N ALA A 288 -9.13 42.84 16.95
CA ALA A 288 -9.61 43.18 15.61
C ALA A 288 -11.02 43.83 15.66
N GLY A 289 -11.90 43.33 16.54
CA GLY A 289 -13.22 43.91 16.81
C GLY A 289 -13.14 45.31 17.42
N ALA A 290 -12.27 45.50 18.41
CA ALA A 290 -12.04 46.80 19.06
C ALA A 290 -11.49 47.86 18.08
N LYS A 291 -10.55 47.46 17.21
CA LYS A 291 -10.04 48.32 16.12
C LYS A 291 -11.14 48.76 15.14
N LYS A 292 -12.04 47.83 14.76
CA LYS A 292 -13.18 48.13 13.87
C LYS A 292 -14.20 49.08 14.51
N SER A 293 -14.39 49.01 15.83
CA SER A 293 -15.33 49.85 16.57
C SER A 293 -14.75 51.23 16.98
N GLY A 294 -13.47 51.47 16.70
CA GLY A 294 -12.80 52.73 17.08
C GLY A 294 -12.64 52.92 18.60
N ASN A 295 -12.57 51.81 19.37
CA ASN A 295 -12.42 51.88 20.83
C ASN A 295 -10.93 51.79 21.20
N ASP A 296 -10.25 52.93 21.17
CA ASP A 296 -8.80 53.05 21.40
C ASP A 296 -8.36 52.56 22.78
N SER A 297 -9.17 52.80 23.83
CA SER A 297 -8.88 52.29 25.17
C SER A 297 -8.87 50.76 25.24
N MET A 298 -9.80 50.10 24.53
CA MET A 298 -9.87 48.66 24.47
C MET A 298 -8.74 48.06 23.63
N VAL A 299 -8.35 48.76 22.56
CA VAL A 299 -7.19 48.38 21.73
C VAL A 299 -5.92 48.36 22.55
N GLU A 300 -5.67 49.41 23.38
CA GLU A 300 -4.48 49.50 24.23
C GLU A 300 -4.45 48.38 25.29
N ILE A 301 -5.60 48.11 25.96
CA ILE A 301 -5.71 47.08 26.97
C ILE A 301 -5.45 45.67 26.38
N LEU A 302 -6.05 45.38 25.22
CA LEU A 302 -5.91 44.07 24.58
C LEU A 302 -4.49 43.88 24.03
N THR A 303 -3.88 44.91 23.47
CA THR A 303 -2.49 44.87 23.00
C THR A 303 -1.53 44.58 24.16
N LYS A 304 -1.67 45.28 25.29
CA LYS A 304 -0.86 45.00 26.48
C LYS A 304 -1.07 43.60 27.05
N LYS A 305 -2.29 43.03 26.97
CA LYS A 305 -2.56 41.66 27.41
C LYS A 305 -1.91 40.62 26.50
N ILE A 306 -1.90 40.86 25.19
CA ILE A 306 -1.24 39.96 24.22
C ILE A 306 0.28 40.02 24.39
N GLU A 307 0.86 41.22 24.55
CA GLU A 307 2.29 41.43 24.76
C GLU A 307 2.80 40.87 26.10
N ALA A 308 1.98 40.94 27.16
CA ALA A 308 2.30 40.38 28.47
C ALA A 308 2.28 38.82 28.50
N GLY A 309 1.78 38.23 27.42
CA GLY A 309 1.54 36.79 27.35
C GLY A 309 0.29 36.33 28.13
N VAL A 310 -0.28 35.23 27.75
CA VAL A 310 -1.46 34.67 28.40
C VAL A 310 -1.02 33.63 29.45
N ASN A 311 -1.25 33.96 30.71
CA ASN A 311 -1.01 33.01 31.79
C ASN A 311 -2.22 32.06 31.88
N VAL A 312 -2.10 30.85 31.30
CA VAL A 312 -3.09 29.78 31.41
C VAL A 312 -2.62 28.83 32.52
N PRO A 313 -3.50 28.42 33.43
CA PRO A 313 -3.15 27.44 34.46
C PRO A 313 -2.65 26.13 33.80
N ASP A 314 -1.56 25.58 34.30
CA ASP A 314 -1.05 24.30 33.87
C ASP A 314 -2.09 23.19 34.06
N VAL A 315 -2.29 22.40 33.01
CA VAL A 315 -3.17 21.22 33.09
C VAL A 315 -2.41 20.12 33.83
N ALA A 316 -2.94 19.68 34.98
CA ALA A 316 -2.34 18.60 35.73
C ALA A 316 -2.37 17.28 34.94
N ALA A 317 -1.27 16.53 34.98
CA ALA A 317 -1.21 15.19 34.41
C ALA A 317 -2.18 14.25 35.16
N LYS A 318 -2.89 13.41 34.41
CA LYS A 318 -3.78 12.40 35.00
C LYS A 318 -2.94 11.33 35.72
N ALA A 319 -3.29 11.02 36.95
CA ALA A 319 -2.68 9.91 37.68
C ALA A 319 -3.01 8.58 36.97
N VAL A 320 -2.03 7.68 36.93
CA VAL A 320 -2.20 6.33 36.37
C VAL A 320 -2.96 5.47 37.37
N THR A 321 -4.07 4.87 36.94
CA THR A 321 -4.86 3.95 37.78
C THR A 321 -4.56 2.49 37.44
N ASP A 322 -4.88 1.56 38.35
CA ASP A 322 -4.73 0.11 38.06
C ASP A 322 -5.57 -0.34 36.88
N ILE A 323 -6.71 0.30 36.61
CA ILE A 323 -7.55 0.04 35.45
C ILE A 323 -6.83 0.51 34.16
N ASP A 324 -6.18 1.68 34.18
CA ASP A 324 -5.39 2.15 33.03
C ASP A 324 -4.21 1.19 32.74
N LEU A 325 -3.59 0.64 33.79
CA LEU A 325 -2.53 -0.37 33.68
C LEU A 325 -3.05 -1.69 33.09
N ALA A 326 -4.21 -2.17 33.56
CA ALA A 326 -4.83 -3.38 33.03
C ALA A 326 -5.15 -3.23 31.53
N LYS A 327 -5.73 -2.10 31.13
CA LYS A 327 -6.01 -1.77 29.72
C LYS A 327 -4.75 -1.66 28.89
N ALA A 328 -3.71 -1.01 29.41
CA ALA A 328 -2.42 -0.92 28.74
C ALA A 328 -1.74 -2.29 28.59
N TYR A 329 -1.87 -3.17 29.58
CA TYR A 329 -1.38 -4.55 29.47
C TYR A 329 -2.11 -5.31 28.37
N ILE A 330 -3.45 -5.22 28.28
CA ILE A 330 -4.25 -5.83 27.21
C ILE A 330 -3.74 -5.40 25.83
N ASP A 331 -3.29 -4.15 25.68
CA ASP A 331 -2.68 -3.66 24.43
C ASP A 331 -1.35 -4.34 24.09
N THR A 332 -0.63 -4.86 25.07
CA THR A 332 0.63 -5.58 24.84
C THR A 332 0.44 -7.06 24.49
N ILE A 333 -0.75 -7.63 24.72
CA ILE A 333 -1.02 -9.04 24.42
C ILE A 333 -0.94 -9.26 22.90
N VAL A 334 -0.15 -10.25 22.50
CA VAL A 334 0.01 -10.61 21.10
C VAL A 334 -1.29 -11.21 20.56
N THR A 335 -1.62 -10.93 19.31
CA THR A 335 -2.82 -11.49 18.67
C THR A 335 -2.81 -13.02 18.65
N ALA A 336 -3.96 -13.63 18.88
CA ALA A 336 -4.17 -15.06 18.72
C ALA A 336 -4.17 -15.51 17.23
N ARG A 337 -4.23 -14.56 16.30
CA ARG A 337 -4.28 -14.80 14.84
C ARG A 337 -3.06 -14.22 14.12
N PRO A 338 -1.87 -14.82 14.25
CA PRO A 338 -0.62 -14.24 13.73
C PRO A 338 -0.63 -14.04 12.21
N VAL A 339 -1.34 -14.88 11.45
CA VAL A 339 -1.43 -14.73 10.00
C VAL A 339 -2.20 -13.46 9.60
N ALA A 340 -3.31 -13.17 10.27
CA ALA A 340 -4.07 -11.94 10.03
C ALA A 340 -3.23 -10.70 10.36
N ASN A 341 -2.46 -10.75 11.45
CA ASN A 341 -1.55 -9.67 11.83
C ASN A 341 -0.38 -9.54 10.85
N PHE A 342 0.11 -10.64 10.28
CA PHE A 342 1.17 -10.60 9.26
C PHE A 342 0.75 -9.82 8.01
N PHE A 343 -0.52 -9.92 7.60
CA PHE A 343 -1.04 -9.22 6.42
C PHE A 343 -1.60 -7.84 6.73
N GLY A 344 -2.26 -7.64 7.85
CA GLY A 344 -2.97 -6.41 8.21
C GLY A 344 -2.45 -5.65 9.42
N GLY A 345 -1.37 -6.13 10.05
CA GLY A 345 -0.80 -5.54 11.26
C GLY A 345 0.15 -4.37 10.98
N ASP A 346 0.76 -3.90 12.05
CA ASP A 346 1.74 -2.83 12.04
C ASP A 346 3.16 -3.38 12.26
N ILE A 347 4.12 -2.82 11.53
CA ILE A 347 5.55 -3.06 11.66
C ILE A 347 6.25 -1.79 12.10
N MET A 348 7.49 -1.90 12.60
CA MET A 348 8.30 -0.75 13.06
C MET A 348 7.68 0.03 14.24
N GLU A 349 6.77 -0.57 14.99
CA GLU A 349 6.18 0.07 16.17
C GLU A 349 7.24 0.60 17.16
N PRO A 350 8.34 -0.11 17.46
CA PRO A 350 9.39 0.41 18.35
C PRO A 350 10.03 1.71 17.82
N VAL A 351 10.20 1.86 16.51
CA VAL A 351 10.77 3.07 15.89
C VAL A 351 9.80 4.24 16.00
N PHE A 352 8.51 4.02 15.74
CA PHE A 352 7.48 5.05 15.85
C PHE A 352 7.29 5.50 17.31
N ASN A 353 7.36 4.58 18.27
CA ASN A 353 7.34 4.89 19.67
C ASN A 353 8.61 5.68 20.09
N TRP A 354 9.78 5.30 19.61
CA TRP A 354 11.01 6.04 19.85
C TRP A 354 10.93 7.48 19.32
N LEU A 355 10.43 7.68 18.11
CA LEU A 355 10.21 9.01 17.51
C LEU A 355 9.18 9.84 18.28
N TYR A 356 8.14 9.21 18.84
CA TYR A 356 7.19 9.87 19.73
C TYR A 356 7.88 10.40 20.98
N TYR A 357 8.76 9.59 21.61
CA TYR A 357 9.41 9.97 22.87
C TYR A 357 10.58 10.95 22.69
N THR A 358 11.24 10.97 21.52
CA THR A 358 12.50 11.71 21.35
C THR A 358 12.40 12.91 20.41
N ALA A 359 11.51 12.88 19.43
CA ALA A 359 11.47 13.88 18.37
C ALA A 359 10.12 14.59 18.22
N ASP A 360 9.15 14.28 19.05
CA ASP A 360 7.76 14.81 18.98
C ASP A 360 7.08 14.67 17.59
N TRP A 361 7.63 13.79 16.77
CA TRP A 361 7.17 13.64 15.39
C TRP A 361 5.89 12.82 15.26
N ASN A 362 5.67 11.83 16.14
CA ASN A 362 4.52 10.91 16.10
C ASN A 362 3.43 11.31 17.11
N VAL A 363 3.11 12.60 17.19
CA VAL A 363 2.16 13.16 18.17
C VAL A 363 0.97 13.75 17.44
N ASN A 364 -0.25 13.43 17.89
CA ASN A 364 -1.46 14.06 17.38
C ASN A 364 -1.79 15.32 18.19
N ASN A 365 -2.81 16.08 17.73
CA ASN A 365 -3.27 17.33 18.39
C ASN A 365 -3.76 17.15 19.85
N PHE A 366 -3.87 15.92 20.31
CA PHE A 366 -4.27 15.57 21.69
C PHE A 366 -3.11 15.04 22.54
N GLY A 367 -1.88 15.04 22.00
CA GLY A 367 -0.69 14.55 22.69
C GLY A 367 -0.52 13.02 22.70
N ASN A 368 -1.38 12.27 22.02
CA ASN A 368 -1.29 10.82 21.93
C ASN A 368 -0.46 10.38 20.72
N ILE A 369 -0.02 9.12 20.73
CA ILE A 369 0.64 8.49 19.58
C ILE A 369 -0.29 8.57 18.35
N PHE A 370 0.21 9.14 17.26
CA PHE A 370 -0.56 9.38 16.05
C PHE A 370 -0.65 8.12 15.15
N ALA A 371 0.44 7.40 15.00
CA ALA A 371 0.51 6.14 14.26
C ALA A 371 1.27 5.08 15.04
N LYS A 372 0.74 3.85 15.08
CA LYS A 372 1.39 2.73 15.77
C LYS A 372 2.65 2.21 15.06
N GLY A 373 2.78 2.47 13.77
CA GLY A 373 3.86 1.98 12.94
C GLY A 373 3.50 2.04 11.46
N MET A 374 4.28 1.35 10.63
CA MET A 374 3.99 1.17 9.20
C MET A 374 3.14 -0.08 8.99
N TYR A 375 2.30 -0.08 7.96
CA TYR A 375 1.53 -1.27 7.59
C TYR A 375 2.44 -2.41 7.11
N SER A 376 2.09 -3.64 7.48
CA SER A 376 2.85 -4.85 7.13
C SER A 376 2.93 -5.12 5.62
N CYS A 377 2.02 -4.55 4.82
CA CYS A 377 2.10 -4.62 3.35
C CYS A 377 3.43 -4.08 2.79
N LEU A 378 4.11 -3.16 3.50
CA LEU A 378 5.44 -2.67 3.13
C LEU A 378 6.51 -3.80 3.19
N MET A 379 6.46 -4.62 4.24
CA MET A 379 7.35 -5.78 4.38
C MET A 379 7.06 -6.83 3.30
N ILE A 380 5.78 -7.10 3.04
CA ILE A 380 5.34 -8.07 2.01
C ILE A 380 5.80 -7.60 0.63
N TRP A 381 5.63 -6.30 0.31
CA TRP A 381 6.17 -5.72 -0.92
C TRP A 381 7.68 -5.87 -1.04
N GLY A 382 8.43 -5.55 0.02
CA GLY A 382 9.88 -5.71 0.07
C GLY A 382 10.32 -7.17 -0.16
N LEU A 383 9.63 -8.13 0.46
CA LEU A 383 9.90 -9.55 0.28
C LEU A 383 9.62 -10.01 -1.16
N ILE A 384 8.48 -9.62 -1.74
CA ILE A 384 8.13 -9.95 -3.13
C ILE A 384 9.13 -9.29 -4.08
N ALA A 385 9.52 -8.03 -3.85
CA ALA A 385 10.52 -7.33 -4.64
C ALA A 385 11.87 -8.04 -4.62
N PHE A 386 12.31 -8.51 -3.45
CA PHE A 386 13.54 -9.26 -3.29
C PHE A 386 13.49 -10.60 -4.04
N ILE A 387 12.40 -11.34 -3.93
CA ILE A 387 12.21 -12.61 -4.66
C ILE A 387 12.21 -12.36 -6.17
N CYS A 388 11.45 -11.36 -6.66
CA CYS A 388 11.42 -10.99 -8.07
C CYS A 388 12.80 -10.55 -8.57
N TYR A 389 13.57 -9.80 -7.75
CA TYR A 389 14.95 -9.44 -8.07
C TYR A 389 15.86 -10.68 -8.23
N LEU A 390 15.77 -11.62 -7.31
CA LEU A 390 16.54 -12.86 -7.43
C LEU A 390 16.15 -13.64 -8.69
N ILE A 391 14.86 -13.80 -8.96
CA ILE A 391 14.38 -14.51 -10.15
C ILE A 391 14.89 -13.81 -11.42
N LEU A 392 14.66 -12.51 -11.55
CA LEU A 392 14.95 -11.79 -12.78
C LEU A 392 16.46 -11.59 -13.03
N SER A 393 17.23 -11.34 -11.95
CA SER A 393 18.65 -10.95 -12.06
C SER A 393 19.64 -12.07 -11.78
N LYS A 394 19.24 -13.15 -11.08
CA LYS A 394 20.16 -14.18 -10.58
C LYS A 394 19.85 -15.59 -11.06
N THR A 395 18.72 -15.79 -11.77
CA THR A 395 18.34 -17.11 -12.24
C THR A 395 18.27 -17.22 -13.75
N GLN A 396 18.30 -18.46 -14.26
CA GLN A 396 18.09 -18.74 -15.68
C GLN A 396 16.69 -18.32 -16.15
N ALA A 397 15.70 -18.36 -15.27
CA ALA A 397 14.34 -17.93 -15.57
C ALA A 397 14.31 -16.45 -15.97
N GLY A 398 15.12 -15.58 -15.36
CA GLY A 398 15.25 -14.18 -15.76
C GLY A 398 15.73 -14.01 -17.19
N ASN A 399 16.76 -14.77 -17.59
CA ASN A 399 17.23 -14.76 -18.98
C ASN A 399 16.15 -15.23 -19.96
N TRP A 400 15.35 -16.22 -19.57
CA TRP A 400 14.22 -16.68 -20.38
C TRP A 400 13.12 -15.62 -20.51
N ILE A 401 12.84 -14.88 -19.44
CA ILE A 401 11.86 -13.78 -19.44
C ILE A 401 12.31 -12.68 -20.44
N TYR A 402 13.56 -12.19 -20.32
CA TYR A 402 14.11 -11.20 -21.23
C TYR A 402 14.13 -11.66 -22.69
N SER A 403 14.56 -12.90 -22.93
CA SER A 403 14.63 -13.48 -24.27
C SER A 403 13.25 -13.63 -24.90
N THR A 404 12.25 -14.07 -24.08
CA THR A 404 10.86 -14.25 -24.55
C THR A 404 10.25 -12.93 -25.03
N GLY A 405 10.50 -11.83 -24.29
CA GLY A 405 9.99 -10.51 -24.66
C GLY A 405 10.80 -9.79 -25.74
N GLY A 406 12.12 -10.01 -25.76
CA GLY A 406 12.99 -9.35 -26.75
C GLY A 406 12.81 -9.88 -28.18
N ASN A 407 12.85 -11.20 -28.36
CA ASN A 407 12.57 -11.86 -29.63
C ASN A 407 12.05 -13.28 -29.41
N LEU A 408 10.74 -13.42 -29.49
CA LEU A 408 10.06 -14.71 -29.22
C LEU A 408 10.51 -15.84 -30.17
N SER A 409 10.74 -15.53 -31.46
CA SER A 409 11.16 -16.52 -32.46
C SER A 409 12.58 -17.00 -32.19
N ALA A 410 13.51 -16.09 -31.94
CA ALA A 410 14.87 -16.43 -31.58
C ALA A 410 14.96 -17.18 -30.24
N ALA A 411 14.17 -16.78 -29.24
CA ALA A 411 14.10 -17.47 -27.97
C ALA A 411 13.65 -18.95 -28.13
N LYS A 412 12.60 -19.19 -28.92
CA LYS A 412 12.14 -20.56 -29.23
C LYS A 412 13.20 -21.35 -29.98
N ALA A 413 13.87 -20.77 -30.97
CA ALA A 413 14.94 -21.44 -31.72
C ALA A 413 16.11 -21.85 -30.83
N ASN A 414 16.41 -21.06 -29.79
CA ASN A 414 17.45 -21.33 -28.79
C ASN A 414 16.97 -22.25 -27.64
N GLY A 415 15.80 -22.88 -27.77
CA GLY A 415 15.31 -23.86 -26.79
C GLY A 415 14.72 -23.25 -25.51
N VAL A 416 14.46 -21.94 -25.47
CA VAL A 416 13.80 -21.30 -24.32
C VAL A 416 12.34 -21.79 -24.22
N PRO A 417 11.89 -22.26 -23.03
CA PRO A 417 10.53 -22.74 -22.85
C PRO A 417 9.52 -21.57 -22.72
N THR A 418 9.40 -20.76 -23.75
CA THR A 418 8.62 -19.49 -23.76
C THR A 418 7.18 -19.66 -23.28
N ASN A 419 6.55 -20.79 -23.64
CA ASN A 419 5.18 -21.11 -23.21
C ASN A 419 5.06 -21.25 -21.69
N LYS A 420 6.01 -21.98 -21.08
CA LYS A 420 6.04 -22.14 -19.62
C LYS A 420 6.34 -20.81 -18.91
N VAL A 421 7.23 -20.00 -19.49
CA VAL A 421 7.57 -18.67 -18.97
C VAL A 421 6.32 -17.78 -18.93
N LYS A 422 5.57 -17.70 -20.03
CA LYS A 422 4.34 -16.90 -20.10
C LYS A 422 3.31 -17.37 -19.06
N ILE A 423 3.00 -18.67 -19.01
CA ILE A 423 2.04 -19.21 -18.04
C ILE A 423 2.48 -18.90 -16.60
N ALA A 424 3.77 -19.11 -16.27
CA ALA A 424 4.29 -18.84 -14.94
C ALA A 424 4.15 -17.36 -14.54
N LEU A 425 4.31 -16.43 -15.49
CA LEU A 425 4.14 -15.01 -15.24
C LEU A 425 2.68 -14.61 -15.01
N PHE A 426 1.71 -15.21 -15.73
CA PHE A 426 0.28 -15.02 -15.43
C PHE A 426 -0.11 -15.60 -14.07
N VAL A 427 0.47 -16.73 -13.67
CA VAL A 427 0.33 -17.27 -12.31
C VAL A 427 0.93 -16.30 -11.27
N ASN A 428 2.08 -15.68 -11.58
CA ASN A 428 2.70 -14.68 -10.71
C ASN A 428 1.84 -13.41 -10.56
N THR A 429 1.15 -12.95 -11.62
CA THR A 429 0.21 -11.81 -11.50
C THR A 429 -0.97 -12.15 -10.61
N ALA A 430 -1.53 -13.36 -10.73
CA ALA A 430 -2.59 -13.86 -9.85
C ALA A 430 -2.13 -13.99 -8.38
N PHE A 431 -0.90 -14.46 -8.15
CA PHE A 431 -0.29 -14.51 -6.82
C PHE A 431 -0.20 -13.11 -6.20
N CYS A 432 0.40 -12.16 -6.91
CA CYS A 432 0.56 -10.79 -6.42
C CYS A 432 -0.78 -10.08 -6.20
N ALA A 433 -1.78 -10.31 -7.06
CA ALA A 433 -3.14 -9.81 -6.86
C ALA A 433 -3.77 -10.35 -5.57
N THR A 434 -3.54 -11.63 -5.26
CA THR A 434 -4.03 -12.25 -4.02
C THR A 434 -3.31 -11.70 -2.78
N MET A 435 -2.00 -11.48 -2.86
CA MET A 435 -1.22 -10.87 -1.76
C MET A 435 -1.69 -9.43 -1.49
N PHE A 436 -1.92 -8.63 -2.53
CA PHE A 436 -2.52 -7.32 -2.40
C PHE A 436 -3.89 -7.39 -1.70
N ALA A 437 -4.77 -8.29 -2.16
CA ALA A 437 -6.10 -8.46 -1.59
C ALA A 437 -6.05 -8.90 -0.11
N ALA A 438 -5.14 -9.81 0.24
CA ALA A 438 -4.95 -10.25 1.62
C ALA A 438 -4.52 -9.07 2.52
N CYS A 439 -3.52 -8.29 2.09
CA CYS A 439 -3.13 -7.08 2.84
C CYS A 439 -4.33 -6.17 3.07
N GLN A 440 -5.13 -5.92 2.03
CA GLN A 440 -6.27 -5.02 2.11
C GLN A 440 -7.38 -5.53 3.03
N VAL A 441 -7.77 -6.81 2.89
CA VAL A 441 -8.84 -7.42 3.68
C VAL A 441 -8.50 -7.41 5.17
N PHE A 442 -7.28 -7.81 5.53
CA PHE A 442 -6.86 -7.85 6.93
C PHE A 442 -6.47 -6.48 7.51
N GLU A 443 -6.17 -5.50 6.66
CA GLU A 443 -5.85 -4.14 7.12
C GLU A 443 -7.10 -3.37 7.53
N VAL A 444 -8.16 -3.41 6.70
CA VAL A 444 -9.37 -2.61 6.90
C VAL A 444 -10.60 -3.42 7.30
N ASN A 445 -10.47 -4.74 7.46
CA ASN A 445 -11.56 -5.67 7.82
C ASN A 445 -12.80 -5.54 6.92
N THR A 446 -12.60 -5.15 5.67
CA THR A 446 -13.64 -5.02 4.64
C THR A 446 -13.10 -5.47 3.29
N ALA A 447 -13.96 -5.96 2.44
CA ALA A 447 -13.63 -6.22 1.05
C ALA A 447 -14.66 -5.55 0.14
N ASP A 448 -14.15 -4.87 -0.87
CA ASP A 448 -14.95 -4.25 -1.92
C ASP A 448 -14.47 -4.78 -3.27
N THR A 449 -15.40 -5.27 -4.07
CA THR A 449 -15.11 -5.81 -5.40
C THR A 449 -14.52 -4.76 -6.35
N ALA A 450 -14.79 -3.47 -6.10
CA ALA A 450 -14.30 -2.36 -6.89
C ALA A 450 -12.88 -1.89 -6.49
N LYS A 451 -12.30 -2.41 -5.41
CA LYS A 451 -10.98 -1.96 -4.91
C LYS A 451 -9.81 -2.17 -5.88
N GLY A 452 -9.95 -3.11 -6.78
CA GLY A 452 -8.98 -3.33 -7.86
C GLY A 452 -9.16 -2.45 -9.08
N ASN A 453 -10.19 -1.59 -9.15
CA ASN A 453 -10.44 -0.75 -10.32
C ASN A 453 -9.25 0.15 -10.65
N LEU A 454 -8.85 0.16 -11.92
CA LEU A 454 -7.72 0.88 -12.49
C LEU A 454 -6.34 0.43 -11.97
N LYS A 455 -6.26 -0.58 -11.09
CA LYS A 455 -4.96 -1.06 -10.56
C LYS A 455 -4.10 -1.69 -11.64
N GLU A 456 -4.70 -2.31 -12.64
CA GLU A 456 -4.02 -2.79 -13.84
C GLU A 456 -3.29 -1.67 -14.57
N LEU A 457 -3.95 -0.54 -14.79
CA LEU A 457 -3.37 0.62 -15.48
C LEU A 457 -2.34 1.34 -14.61
N GLU A 458 -2.62 1.50 -13.31
CA GLU A 458 -1.67 2.06 -12.35
C GLU A 458 -0.37 1.24 -12.30
N ALA A 459 -0.48 -0.09 -12.27
CA ALA A 459 0.67 -0.99 -12.23
C ALA A 459 1.51 -0.94 -13.51
N ILE A 460 0.86 -0.90 -14.68
CA ILE A 460 1.53 -0.71 -15.96
C ILE A 460 2.23 0.65 -16.00
N ALA A 461 1.54 1.73 -15.61
CA ALA A 461 2.13 3.07 -15.59
C ALA A 461 3.35 3.14 -14.66
N ALA A 462 3.26 2.58 -13.45
CA ALA A 462 4.36 2.52 -12.51
C ALA A 462 5.56 1.74 -13.09
N ALA A 463 5.33 0.59 -13.71
CA ALA A 463 6.38 -0.20 -14.33
C ALA A 463 7.08 0.56 -15.49
N VAL A 464 6.30 1.27 -16.32
CA VAL A 464 6.84 2.01 -17.47
C VAL A 464 7.58 3.28 -17.02
N ILE A 465 7.08 4.02 -16.03
CA ILE A 465 7.83 5.12 -15.40
C ILE A 465 9.16 4.60 -14.85
N GLY A 466 9.17 3.39 -14.31
CA GLY A 466 10.36 2.68 -13.85
C GLY A 466 11.30 2.18 -14.95
N GLY A 467 10.99 2.46 -16.23
CA GLY A 467 11.84 2.13 -17.38
C GLY A 467 11.63 0.74 -17.96
N VAL A 468 10.51 0.08 -17.66
CA VAL A 468 10.13 -1.16 -18.35
C VAL A 468 9.61 -0.82 -19.74
N VAL A 469 10.13 -1.50 -20.77
CA VAL A 469 9.78 -1.26 -22.16
C VAL A 469 8.52 -2.05 -22.55
N LEU A 470 7.47 -1.36 -23.01
CA LEU A 470 6.17 -1.96 -23.36
C LEU A 470 6.26 -3.05 -24.45
N THR A 471 7.27 -2.98 -25.33
CA THR A 471 7.50 -4.02 -26.34
C THR A 471 8.19 -5.26 -25.79
N GLY A 472 8.54 -5.28 -24.53
CA GLY A 472 9.24 -6.38 -23.87
C GLY A 472 10.76 -6.34 -24.02
N GLY A 473 11.42 -7.29 -23.37
CA GLY A 473 12.87 -7.53 -23.46
C GLY A 473 13.74 -6.61 -22.61
N PHE A 474 13.19 -5.59 -21.94
CA PHE A 474 13.97 -4.66 -21.13
C PHE A 474 13.18 -4.15 -19.90
N GLY A 475 13.88 -4.03 -18.78
CA GLY A 475 13.34 -3.54 -17.51
C GLY A 475 14.13 -4.08 -16.32
N THR A 476 14.03 -3.43 -15.18
CA THR A 476 14.70 -3.86 -13.92
C THR A 476 13.73 -3.80 -12.76
N ILE A 477 13.92 -4.67 -11.77
CA ILE A 477 13.10 -4.63 -10.54
C ILE A 477 13.32 -3.32 -9.78
N GLY A 478 14.57 -2.83 -9.72
CA GLY A 478 14.89 -1.53 -9.11
C GLY A 478 14.16 -0.38 -9.79
N GLY A 479 14.08 -0.39 -11.12
CA GLY A 479 13.29 0.56 -11.88
C GLY A 479 11.81 0.51 -11.53
N ILE A 480 11.20 -0.69 -11.49
CA ILE A 480 9.79 -0.87 -11.13
C ILE A 480 9.51 -0.33 -9.71
N ILE A 481 10.41 -0.58 -8.75
CA ILE A 481 10.29 -0.06 -7.38
C ILE A 481 10.29 1.48 -7.40
N LEU A 482 11.25 2.10 -8.08
CA LEU A 482 11.32 3.56 -8.20
C LEU A 482 10.08 4.14 -8.91
N GLY A 483 9.66 3.52 -10.01
CA GLY A 483 8.45 3.93 -10.72
C GLY A 483 7.19 3.83 -9.86
N THR A 484 7.10 2.82 -9.01
CA THR A 484 5.99 2.66 -8.07
C THR A 484 5.99 3.75 -7.00
N ILE A 485 7.16 4.10 -6.46
CA ILE A 485 7.31 5.18 -5.48
C ILE A 485 6.91 6.51 -6.13
N ILE A 486 7.45 6.81 -7.33
CA ILE A 486 7.12 8.03 -8.08
C ILE A 486 5.61 8.16 -8.31
N PHE A 487 5.01 7.08 -8.81
CA PHE A 487 3.59 7.06 -9.13
C PHE A 487 2.71 7.19 -7.88
N GLY A 488 3.08 6.50 -6.80
CA GLY A 488 2.36 6.57 -5.52
C GLY A 488 2.43 7.96 -4.89
N ILE A 489 3.61 8.59 -4.87
CA ILE A 489 3.78 9.96 -4.37
C ILE A 489 2.96 10.95 -5.22
N ALA A 490 3.02 10.83 -6.55
CA ALA A 490 2.25 11.70 -7.44
C ALA A 490 0.75 11.54 -7.20
N LYS A 491 0.27 10.30 -7.01
CA LYS A 491 -1.13 10.03 -6.69
C LYS A 491 -1.57 10.70 -5.40
N GLU A 492 -0.80 10.53 -4.32
CA GLU A 492 -1.12 11.11 -3.02
C GLU A 492 -1.05 12.65 -3.06
N ALA A 493 -0.10 13.23 -3.82
CA ALA A 493 0.02 14.67 -3.96
C ALA A 493 -1.27 15.33 -4.49
N PHE A 494 -2.03 14.64 -5.37
CA PHE A 494 -3.31 15.17 -5.87
C PHE A 494 -4.36 15.38 -4.77
N PHE A 495 -4.31 14.63 -3.67
CA PHE A 495 -5.23 14.81 -2.55
C PHE A 495 -4.91 16.02 -1.66
N TYR A 496 -3.67 16.55 -1.76
CA TYR A 496 -3.22 17.71 -0.99
C TYR A 496 -3.26 19.02 -1.77
N ILE A 497 -3.49 18.99 -3.10
CA ILE A 497 -3.55 20.23 -3.90
C ILE A 497 -4.92 20.90 -3.72
N PRO A 498 -4.98 22.12 -3.15
CA PRO A 498 -6.24 22.85 -2.95
C PRO A 498 -6.98 23.07 -4.29
N GLY A 499 -8.28 22.86 -4.30
CA GLY A 499 -9.12 23.09 -5.48
C GLY A 499 -9.03 22.01 -6.59
N ILE A 500 -8.25 20.96 -6.39
CA ILE A 500 -8.21 19.80 -7.29
C ILE A 500 -9.02 18.64 -6.69
N ASP A 501 -10.04 18.19 -7.43
CA ASP A 501 -10.79 17.01 -7.07
C ASP A 501 -9.96 15.74 -7.40
N GLY A 502 -10.09 14.70 -6.58
CA GLY A 502 -9.45 13.40 -6.80
C GLY A 502 -9.77 12.74 -8.16
N SER A 503 -10.79 13.21 -8.90
CA SER A 503 -11.06 12.78 -10.28
C SER A 503 -9.97 13.22 -11.27
N PHE A 504 -9.24 14.29 -11.02
CA PHE A 504 -8.08 14.72 -11.84
C PHE A 504 -6.96 13.69 -11.87
N TYR A 505 -6.86 12.85 -10.86
CA TYR A 505 -5.95 11.72 -10.85
C TYR A 505 -6.14 10.80 -12.08
N ARG A 506 -7.37 10.60 -12.56
CA ARG A 506 -7.64 9.79 -13.77
C ARG A 506 -7.09 10.45 -15.03
N VAL A 507 -7.16 11.79 -15.11
CA VAL A 507 -6.56 12.56 -16.21
C VAL A 507 -5.04 12.42 -16.18
N PHE A 508 -4.44 12.55 -14.99
CA PHE A 508 -3.01 12.32 -14.79
C PHE A 508 -2.59 10.92 -15.21
N LEU A 509 -3.32 9.88 -14.79
CA LEU A 509 -3.05 8.50 -15.16
C LEU A 509 -3.03 8.31 -16.68
N GLY A 510 -4.05 8.84 -17.39
CA GLY A 510 -4.11 8.80 -18.84
C GLY A 510 -2.94 9.52 -19.51
N ALA A 511 -2.61 10.73 -19.05
CA ALA A 511 -1.47 11.50 -19.57
C ALA A 511 -0.14 10.78 -19.34
N VAL A 512 0.07 10.18 -18.18
CA VAL A 512 1.27 9.39 -17.87
C VAL A 512 1.40 8.20 -18.79
N LEU A 513 0.34 7.43 -19.00
CA LEU A 513 0.35 6.25 -19.89
C LEU A 513 0.70 6.64 -21.32
N VAL A 514 0.09 7.70 -21.87
CA VAL A 514 0.39 8.18 -23.23
C VAL A 514 1.82 8.68 -23.35
N THR A 515 2.28 9.50 -22.40
CA THR A 515 3.65 10.04 -22.39
C THR A 515 4.68 8.92 -22.26
N ALA A 516 4.42 7.96 -21.38
CA ALA A 516 5.26 6.80 -21.18
C ALA A 516 5.36 5.94 -22.44
N ALA A 517 4.23 5.69 -23.12
CA ALA A 517 4.21 4.96 -24.40
C ALA A 517 5.01 5.70 -25.48
N PHE A 518 4.85 7.03 -25.58
CA PHE A 518 5.55 7.84 -26.58
C PHE A 518 7.07 7.90 -26.33
N THR A 519 7.47 8.06 -25.07
CA THR A 519 8.88 8.07 -24.65
C THR A 519 9.53 6.72 -24.91
N ASN A 520 8.82 5.64 -24.63
CA ASN A 520 9.26 4.27 -24.80
C ASN A 520 9.57 3.95 -26.28
N GLU A 521 8.70 4.38 -27.21
CA GLU A 521 8.93 4.22 -28.65
C GLU A 521 10.18 4.99 -29.13
N ASN A 522 10.40 6.19 -28.60
CA ASN A 522 11.58 7.00 -28.94
C ASN A 522 12.89 6.39 -28.38
N ILE A 523 12.85 5.87 -27.17
CA ILE A 523 13.99 5.15 -26.57
C ILE A 523 14.31 3.91 -27.37
N ARG A 524 13.31 3.13 -27.76
CA ARG A 524 13.47 1.95 -28.63
C ARG A 524 14.17 2.30 -29.94
N LYS A 525 13.72 3.35 -30.63
CA LYS A 525 14.35 3.81 -31.90
C LYS A 525 15.80 4.21 -31.71
N ARG A 526 16.17 4.79 -30.55
CA ARG A 526 17.57 5.15 -30.25
C ARG A 526 18.45 3.95 -29.87
N ILE A 527 17.91 2.96 -29.13
CA ILE A 527 18.66 1.78 -28.68
C ILE A 527 18.84 0.77 -29.81
N MET A 528 17.83 0.56 -30.64
CA MET A 528 17.91 -0.42 -31.72
C MET A 528 18.63 0.10 -32.96
N GLY A 529 19.02 1.38 -32.99
CA GLY A 529 19.60 2.01 -34.15
C GLY A 529 18.56 2.11 -35.27
N ASN A 530 18.64 3.14 -36.10
CA ASN A 530 17.88 3.18 -37.35
C ASN A 530 18.36 2.00 -38.23
N ILE A 531 17.69 0.84 -38.15
CA ILE A 531 17.80 -0.24 -39.10
C ILE A 531 16.75 0.03 -40.15
#